data_99e5a94c74fcd9bda291bc0886e8cb46
#
_entry.id   99e5a94c74fcd9bda291bc0886e8cb46
#
_cell.length_a   1.000
_cell.length_b   1.000
_cell.length_c   1.000
_cell.angle_alpha   90.00
_cell.angle_beta   90.00
_cell.angle_gamma   90.00
#
_symmetry.space_group_name_H-M   'P 1'
#
loop_
_entity.id
_entity.type
_entity.pdbx_description
1 polymer ?
#
loop_
_entity_poly.entity_id
_entity_poly.type
_entity_poly.pdbx_seq_one_letter_code
_entity_poly.pdbx_strand_id
1 'polypeptide(L)'
;MEEVKNKDTKTPNRSVWKNFKSTYKYAKTGRKYLWLFLVTNIVMTIISVIAPILGAQKLLALTSNNYQKLLLIVLLVFGLEIFRNFSRLAYNYFYNKFYYDVRRNLQIELVRETLRITQKDLNNNSSGVFIERINSDTDNLTDIFTSLIDYISSIIGNLGVLITVFFINWCLGLIYVALMIIIIIYNKFASGINYKNRKEWKKSRERTGGFISEIVRGSKDVKILDAEESFLSKANEYMSETNKVSYKYQRQRAILRLFGGSIRDTGDLLVGVFIFMFLSIGSLSVESAIIIYNYNDRILWTADWIEQIFEIIKQFNLAANRIFGILEEDEFAKEQFGTKKLKKFEGNIEFKDVSFAYENNLPVLKNMDFKINANETIGFVGPSGSGKTTIFNLISALERVDKGLITFDGVDINTLDKSSIRGNLSVISQNAYIFNMSIMDNLKVIKKNATVKEIKEACHLACLDDFIETLPNKYDTIVGEGGVTLSGGQKQRLAIARALLLKTEILLFDEATSALDNETQTKIQEAISNLKGEYTILIIAHRLSTVIDADKIFVINDGKVEATGSHKMLLKTSKTYQKLYEKETNENNNKTKDEAK
;
A
#
# COMPACT_ATOMS: atom_id res chain seq x y z
N MET A 1 29.45 -6.98 -4.48
CA MET A 1 28.08 -6.52 -4.20
C MET A 1 27.17 -7.71 -4.37
N GLU A 2 26.87 -8.36 -3.27
CA GLU A 2 25.96 -9.50 -3.23
C GLU A 2 24.60 -9.05 -3.73
N GLU A 3 24.06 -9.82 -4.67
CA GLU A 3 22.66 -9.74 -5.05
C GLU A 3 21.81 -9.80 -3.77
N VAL A 4 21.19 -8.69 -3.43
CA VAL A 4 20.04 -8.73 -2.52
C VAL A 4 19.04 -9.64 -3.24
N LYS A 5 19.07 -10.92 -2.89
CA LYS A 5 18.01 -11.86 -3.21
C LYS A 5 16.74 -11.25 -2.65
N ASN A 6 16.03 -10.53 -3.51
CA ASN A 6 14.61 -10.30 -3.33
C ASN A 6 14.05 -11.70 -3.11
N LYS A 7 13.80 -12.10 -1.87
CA LYS A 7 12.94 -13.25 -1.58
C LYS A 7 11.63 -12.86 -2.25
N ASP A 8 11.40 -13.40 -3.45
CA ASP A 8 10.10 -13.35 -4.08
C ASP A 8 9.12 -13.81 -3.00
N THR A 9 8.46 -12.86 -2.37
CA THR A 9 7.29 -13.16 -1.53
C THR A 9 6.42 -13.98 -2.45
N LYS A 10 6.18 -15.25 -2.09
CA LYS A 10 5.37 -16.17 -2.89
C LYS A 10 3.97 -15.61 -2.90
N THR A 11 3.73 -14.64 -3.80
CA THR A 11 2.36 -14.16 -4.04
C THR A 11 1.51 -15.38 -4.31
N PRO A 12 0.44 -15.59 -3.54
CA PRO A 12 -0.38 -16.80 -3.67
C PRO A 12 -0.90 -16.90 -5.09
N ASN A 13 -0.72 -18.06 -5.72
CA ASN A 13 -1.20 -18.30 -7.08
C ASN A 13 -2.69 -18.66 -7.04
N ARG A 14 -3.53 -17.64 -6.98
CA ARG A 14 -5.00 -17.78 -6.94
C ARG A 14 -5.55 -17.96 -8.34
N SER A 15 -6.63 -18.74 -8.48
CA SER A 15 -7.33 -18.85 -9.75
C SER A 15 -8.01 -17.51 -10.13
N VAL A 16 -8.07 -17.21 -11.42
CA VAL A 16 -8.75 -16.01 -11.96
C VAL A 16 -10.19 -15.91 -11.43
N TRP A 17 -10.91 -17.03 -11.38
CA TRP A 17 -12.29 -17.07 -10.90
C TRP A 17 -12.42 -16.72 -9.41
N LYS A 18 -11.49 -17.23 -8.57
CA LYS A 18 -11.43 -16.88 -7.14
C LYS A 18 -11.20 -15.38 -6.96
N ASN A 19 -10.27 -14.81 -7.72
CA ASN A 19 -9.98 -13.38 -7.72
C ASN A 19 -11.17 -12.53 -8.15
N PHE A 20 -11.89 -12.96 -9.21
CA PHE A 20 -13.09 -12.27 -9.67
C PHE A 20 -14.19 -12.27 -8.59
N LYS A 21 -14.42 -13.42 -7.95
CA LYS A 21 -15.39 -13.56 -6.87
C LYS A 21 -15.03 -12.68 -5.65
N SER A 22 -13.75 -12.61 -5.29
CA SER A 22 -13.28 -11.76 -4.20
C SER A 22 -13.48 -10.28 -4.55
N THR A 23 -13.10 -9.83 -5.76
CA THR A 23 -13.33 -8.45 -6.20
C THR A 23 -14.83 -8.10 -6.12
N TYR A 24 -15.70 -8.98 -6.60
CA TYR A 24 -17.16 -8.79 -6.52
C TYR A 24 -17.69 -8.76 -5.07
N LYS A 25 -17.07 -9.51 -4.15
CA LYS A 25 -17.41 -9.48 -2.71
C LYS A 25 -17.16 -8.08 -2.12
N TYR A 26 -16.01 -7.47 -2.43
CA TYR A 26 -15.66 -6.12 -1.97
C TYR A 26 -16.43 -5.01 -2.70
N ALA A 27 -17.07 -5.31 -3.82
CA ALA A 27 -17.98 -4.40 -4.53
C ALA A 27 -19.38 -4.29 -3.89
N LYS A 28 -19.59 -4.77 -2.67
CA LYS A 28 -20.93 -4.92 -2.04
C LYS A 28 -21.79 -3.65 -2.09
N THR A 29 -21.23 -2.50 -1.79
CA THR A 29 -21.94 -1.20 -1.81
C THR A 29 -22.21 -0.69 -3.23
N GLY A 30 -21.33 -0.99 -4.17
CA GLY A 30 -21.39 -0.56 -5.57
C GLY A 30 -22.23 -1.45 -6.49
N ARG A 31 -22.69 -2.64 -6.07
CA ARG A 31 -23.33 -3.64 -6.96
C ARG A 31 -24.51 -3.10 -7.75
N LYS A 32 -25.32 -2.22 -7.17
CA LYS A 32 -26.44 -1.60 -7.89
C LYS A 32 -25.95 -0.77 -9.10
N TYR A 33 -24.83 -0.07 -8.95
CA TYR A 33 -24.25 0.72 -10.03
C TYR A 33 -23.62 -0.16 -11.10
N LEU A 34 -23.09 -1.34 -10.72
CA LEU A 34 -22.61 -2.34 -11.66
C LEU A 34 -23.74 -2.81 -12.59
N TRP A 35 -24.90 -3.13 -12.07
CA TRP A 35 -26.04 -3.57 -12.88
C TRP A 35 -26.57 -2.43 -13.77
N LEU A 36 -26.65 -1.20 -13.26
CA LEU A 36 -27.06 -0.03 -14.06
C LEU A 36 -26.05 0.27 -15.17
N PHE A 37 -24.77 0.18 -14.88
CA PHE A 37 -23.69 0.29 -15.86
C PHE A 37 -23.78 -0.81 -16.94
N LEU A 38 -24.03 -2.08 -16.58
CA LEU A 38 -24.23 -3.17 -17.52
C LEU A 38 -25.44 -2.92 -18.44
N VAL A 39 -26.57 -2.49 -17.88
CA VAL A 39 -27.77 -2.19 -18.67
C VAL A 39 -27.48 -1.06 -19.68
N THR A 40 -26.86 0.02 -19.24
CA THR A 40 -26.51 1.12 -20.17
C THR A 40 -25.50 0.70 -21.22
N ASN A 41 -24.56 -0.19 -20.89
CA ASN A 41 -23.61 -0.77 -21.85
C ASN A 41 -24.31 -1.63 -22.91
N ILE A 42 -25.24 -2.50 -22.50
CA ILE A 42 -26.05 -3.32 -23.41
C ILE A 42 -26.87 -2.42 -24.35
N VAL A 43 -27.51 -1.39 -23.83
CA VAL A 43 -28.27 -0.44 -24.66
C VAL A 43 -27.37 0.22 -25.70
N MET A 44 -26.19 0.71 -25.31
CA MET A 44 -25.23 1.29 -26.24
C MET A 44 -24.75 0.29 -27.28
N THR A 45 -24.55 -0.97 -26.91
CA THR A 45 -24.17 -2.05 -27.81
C THR A 45 -25.27 -2.32 -28.84
N ILE A 46 -26.54 -2.39 -28.45
CA ILE A 46 -27.68 -2.58 -29.36
C ILE A 46 -27.75 -1.40 -30.35
N ILE A 47 -27.67 -0.15 -29.88
CA ILE A 47 -27.68 1.03 -30.75
C ILE A 47 -26.54 0.94 -31.77
N SER A 48 -25.35 0.54 -31.35
CA SER A 48 -24.19 0.40 -32.23
C SER A 48 -24.32 -0.68 -33.29
N VAL A 49 -25.16 -1.70 -33.07
CA VAL A 49 -25.50 -2.72 -34.08
C VAL A 49 -26.53 -2.18 -35.09
N ILE A 50 -27.51 -1.40 -34.63
CA ILE A 50 -28.59 -0.87 -35.46
C ILE A 50 -28.12 0.29 -36.35
N ALA A 51 -27.23 1.14 -35.86
CA ALA A 51 -26.82 2.35 -36.57
C ALA A 51 -26.29 2.15 -37.99
N PRO A 52 -25.43 1.13 -38.31
CA PRO A 52 -24.99 0.85 -39.69
C PRO A 52 -26.12 0.43 -40.64
N ILE A 53 -27.12 -0.29 -40.14
CA ILE A 53 -28.29 -0.69 -40.92
C ILE A 53 -29.08 0.55 -41.36
N LEU A 54 -29.35 1.45 -40.45
CA LEU A 54 -30.01 2.72 -40.77
C LEU A 54 -29.16 3.61 -41.66
N GLY A 55 -27.83 3.56 -41.50
CA GLY A 55 -26.87 4.23 -42.40
C GLY A 55 -26.98 3.76 -43.83
N ALA A 56 -27.11 2.44 -44.08
CA ALA A 56 -27.32 1.89 -45.39
C ALA A 56 -28.67 2.31 -45.98
N GLN A 57 -29.74 2.23 -45.20
CA GLN A 57 -31.07 2.65 -45.66
C GLN A 57 -31.15 4.13 -45.98
N LYS A 58 -30.44 4.99 -45.22
CA LYS A 58 -30.30 6.42 -45.50
C LYS A 58 -29.65 6.65 -46.86
N LEU A 59 -28.57 5.93 -47.17
CA LEU A 59 -27.86 6.07 -48.44
C LEU A 59 -28.73 5.65 -49.62
N LEU A 60 -29.46 4.51 -49.47
CA LEU A 60 -30.40 4.05 -50.49
C LEU A 60 -31.55 5.01 -50.71
N ALA A 61 -32.12 5.58 -49.66
CA ALA A 61 -33.19 6.57 -49.80
C ALA A 61 -32.72 7.81 -50.56
N LEU A 62 -31.45 8.22 -50.38
CA LEU A 62 -30.83 9.31 -51.12
C LEU A 62 -30.65 8.98 -52.59
N THR A 63 -30.12 7.80 -52.91
CA THR A 63 -29.85 7.37 -54.29
C THR A 63 -31.11 7.04 -55.08
N SER A 64 -32.20 6.64 -54.43
CA SER A 64 -33.51 6.36 -55.04
C SER A 64 -34.42 7.61 -55.12
N ASN A 65 -33.92 8.80 -54.80
CA ASN A 65 -34.68 10.06 -54.77
C ASN A 65 -35.93 10.03 -53.86
N ASN A 66 -35.98 9.14 -52.88
CA ASN A 66 -37.09 9.04 -51.92
C ASN A 66 -36.87 9.98 -50.74
N TYR A 67 -37.12 11.26 -50.93
CA TYR A 67 -36.82 12.31 -49.92
C TYR A 67 -37.67 12.21 -48.65
N GLN A 68 -38.87 11.66 -48.70
CA GLN A 68 -39.72 11.45 -47.54
C GLN A 68 -39.12 10.36 -46.62
N LYS A 69 -38.72 9.22 -47.18
CA LYS A 69 -38.04 8.15 -46.46
C LYS A 69 -36.70 8.62 -45.93
N LEU A 70 -35.95 9.41 -46.70
CA LEU A 70 -34.68 9.99 -46.28
C LEU A 70 -34.84 10.87 -45.03
N LEU A 71 -35.83 11.79 -45.06
CA LEU A 71 -36.09 12.68 -43.93
C LEU A 71 -36.45 11.91 -42.64
N LEU A 72 -37.30 10.88 -42.77
CA LEU A 72 -37.72 10.03 -41.64
C LEU A 72 -36.52 9.30 -41.05
N ILE A 73 -35.64 8.71 -41.87
CA ILE A 73 -34.46 8.00 -41.41
C ILE A 73 -33.47 8.97 -40.73
N VAL A 74 -33.26 10.17 -41.29
CA VAL A 74 -32.40 11.20 -40.72
C VAL A 74 -32.88 11.60 -39.31
N LEU A 75 -34.18 11.84 -39.15
CA LEU A 75 -34.79 12.18 -37.88
C LEU A 75 -34.65 11.01 -36.84
N LEU A 76 -34.85 9.78 -37.30
CA LEU A 76 -34.71 8.58 -36.49
C LEU A 76 -33.25 8.40 -36.02
N VAL A 77 -32.27 8.53 -36.94
CA VAL A 77 -30.84 8.46 -36.61
C VAL A 77 -30.45 9.57 -35.63
N PHE A 78 -30.93 10.80 -35.84
CA PHE A 78 -30.70 11.92 -34.93
C PHE A 78 -31.25 11.62 -33.53
N GLY A 79 -32.46 11.07 -33.42
CA GLY A 79 -33.05 10.67 -32.14
C GLY A 79 -32.24 9.57 -31.45
N LEU A 80 -31.77 8.58 -32.20
CA LEU A 80 -30.90 7.52 -31.66
C LEU A 80 -29.56 8.05 -31.21
N GLU A 81 -28.95 9.01 -31.90
CA GLU A 81 -27.70 9.63 -31.50
C GLU A 81 -27.86 10.43 -30.19
N ILE A 82 -28.93 11.21 -30.06
CA ILE A 82 -29.26 11.88 -28.81
C ILE A 82 -29.41 10.88 -27.67
N PHE A 83 -30.20 9.82 -27.89
CA PHE A 83 -30.41 8.77 -26.90
C PHE A 83 -29.10 8.05 -26.53
N ARG A 84 -28.22 7.79 -27.51
CA ARG A 84 -26.89 7.24 -27.30
C ARG A 84 -26.03 8.15 -26.42
N ASN A 85 -26.07 9.48 -26.65
CA ASN A 85 -25.31 10.43 -25.86
C ASN A 85 -25.80 10.48 -24.41
N PHE A 86 -27.12 10.45 -24.16
CA PHE A 86 -27.68 10.34 -22.82
C PHE A 86 -27.31 9.01 -22.15
N SER A 87 -27.37 7.90 -22.90
CA SER A 87 -26.96 6.57 -22.42
C SER A 87 -25.48 6.54 -22.06
N ARG A 88 -24.61 7.23 -22.83
CA ARG A 88 -23.17 7.37 -22.54
C ARG A 88 -22.93 8.18 -21.27
N LEU A 89 -23.70 9.25 -21.05
CA LEU A 89 -23.61 10.04 -19.84
C LEU A 89 -24.02 9.20 -18.62
N ALA A 90 -25.12 8.47 -18.70
CA ALA A 90 -25.56 7.55 -17.66
C ALA A 90 -24.54 6.42 -17.41
N TYR A 91 -23.98 5.84 -18.46
CA TYR A 91 -22.90 4.86 -18.40
C TYR A 91 -21.70 5.40 -17.63
N ASN A 92 -21.17 6.56 -18.00
CA ASN A 92 -20.02 7.17 -17.33
C ASN A 92 -20.31 7.47 -15.85
N TYR A 93 -21.51 7.94 -15.54
CA TYR A 93 -21.91 8.20 -14.15
C TYR A 93 -21.91 6.91 -13.31
N PHE A 94 -22.57 5.85 -13.80
CA PHE A 94 -22.66 4.58 -13.05
C PHE A 94 -21.31 3.87 -12.97
N TYR A 95 -20.52 3.91 -14.05
CA TYR A 95 -19.15 3.40 -14.10
C TYR A 95 -18.28 4.07 -13.02
N ASN A 96 -18.23 5.41 -13.02
CA ASN A 96 -17.42 6.14 -12.05
C ASN A 96 -17.88 5.88 -10.61
N LYS A 97 -19.19 5.83 -10.39
CA LYS A 97 -19.73 5.57 -9.06
C LYS A 97 -19.35 4.18 -8.56
N PHE A 98 -19.45 3.17 -9.42
CA PHE A 98 -19.01 1.81 -9.12
C PHE A 98 -17.50 1.75 -8.87
N TYR A 99 -16.71 2.32 -9.77
CA TYR A 99 -15.26 2.36 -9.69
C TYR A 99 -14.77 2.94 -8.36
N TYR A 100 -15.21 4.14 -8.00
CA TYR A 100 -14.76 4.80 -6.78
C TYR A 100 -15.26 4.12 -5.50
N ASP A 101 -16.45 3.52 -5.50
CA ASP A 101 -16.94 2.76 -4.35
C ASP A 101 -16.12 1.49 -4.10
N VAL A 102 -15.79 0.74 -5.15
CA VAL A 102 -14.98 -0.49 -5.03
C VAL A 102 -13.54 -0.15 -4.61
N ARG A 103 -12.94 0.83 -5.27
CA ARG A 103 -11.59 1.33 -4.96
C ARG A 103 -11.48 1.71 -3.49
N ARG A 104 -12.37 2.58 -3.01
CA ARG A 104 -12.38 3.03 -1.62
C ARG A 104 -12.51 1.86 -0.63
N ASN A 105 -13.42 0.92 -0.89
CA ASN A 105 -13.62 -0.21 0.00
C ASN A 105 -12.38 -1.11 0.07
N LEU A 106 -11.75 -1.40 -1.07
CA LEU A 106 -10.51 -2.17 -1.13
C LEU A 106 -9.37 -1.45 -0.40
N GLN A 107 -9.19 -0.14 -0.62
CA GLN A 107 -8.14 0.65 0.04
C GLN A 107 -8.31 0.64 1.56
N ILE A 108 -9.53 0.88 2.06
CA ILE A 108 -9.81 0.88 3.50
C ILE A 108 -9.51 -0.49 4.12
N GLU A 109 -9.95 -1.58 3.46
CA GLU A 109 -9.69 -2.93 3.96
C GLU A 109 -8.20 -3.29 3.90
N LEU A 110 -7.48 -2.88 2.84
CA LEU A 110 -6.04 -3.07 2.75
C LEU A 110 -5.29 -2.32 3.85
N VAL A 111 -5.66 -1.07 4.11
CA VAL A 111 -5.07 -0.32 5.24
C VAL A 111 -5.35 -1.04 6.57
N ARG A 112 -6.59 -1.50 6.78
CA ARG A 112 -6.97 -2.22 7.99
C ARG A 112 -6.15 -3.51 8.17
N GLU A 113 -6.03 -4.31 7.13
CA GLU A 113 -5.29 -5.57 7.19
C GLU A 113 -3.76 -5.35 7.26
N THR A 114 -3.23 -4.30 6.61
CA THR A 114 -1.82 -3.90 6.73
C THR A 114 -1.45 -3.53 8.18
N LEU A 115 -2.35 -2.83 8.89
CA LEU A 115 -2.16 -2.50 10.30
C LEU A 115 -2.22 -3.73 11.25
N ARG A 116 -2.60 -4.89 10.74
CA ARG A 116 -2.60 -6.17 11.47
C ARG A 116 -1.37 -7.03 11.18
N ILE A 117 -0.55 -6.66 10.22
CA ILE A 117 0.69 -7.37 9.89
C ILE A 117 1.67 -7.22 11.06
N THR A 118 2.40 -8.28 11.36
CA THR A 118 3.43 -8.27 12.41
C THR A 118 4.52 -7.24 12.12
N GLN A 119 5.08 -6.64 13.16
CA GLN A 119 6.16 -5.66 13.02
C GLN A 119 7.38 -6.25 12.30
N LYS A 120 7.64 -7.53 12.50
CA LYS A 120 8.68 -8.29 11.81
C LYS A 120 8.50 -8.26 10.29
N ASP A 121 7.31 -8.60 9.79
CA ASP A 121 7.04 -8.62 8.35
C ASP A 121 7.00 -7.20 7.76
N LEU A 122 6.53 -6.21 8.54
CA LEU A 122 6.60 -4.80 8.12
C LEU A 122 8.04 -4.31 7.99
N ASN A 123 8.93 -4.68 8.91
CA ASN A 123 10.34 -4.28 8.88
C ASN A 123 11.13 -5.00 7.77
N ASN A 124 10.78 -6.25 7.46
CA ASN A 124 11.42 -7.04 6.41
C ASN A 124 11.01 -6.62 4.99
N ASN A 125 9.95 -5.82 4.87
CA ASN A 125 9.45 -5.33 3.61
C ASN A 125 9.49 -3.80 3.55
N SER A 126 9.82 -3.25 2.38
CA SER A 126 9.76 -1.79 2.19
C SER A 126 8.32 -1.28 2.33
N SER A 127 8.12 -0.18 3.03
CA SER A 127 6.83 0.52 3.11
C SER A 127 6.23 0.84 1.73
N GLY A 128 7.10 1.05 0.72
CA GLY A 128 6.70 1.26 -0.67
C GLY A 128 5.89 0.11 -1.25
N VAL A 129 6.17 -1.14 -0.85
CA VAL A 129 5.40 -2.33 -1.30
C VAL A 129 3.94 -2.24 -0.87
N PHE A 130 3.69 -1.87 0.38
CA PHE A 130 2.33 -1.72 0.91
C PHE A 130 1.61 -0.51 0.29
N ILE A 131 2.31 0.62 0.15
CA ILE A 131 1.78 1.83 -0.49
C ILE A 131 1.40 1.56 -1.96
N GLU A 132 2.24 0.83 -2.71
CA GLU A 132 1.96 0.43 -4.10
C GLU A 132 0.71 -0.44 -4.17
N ARG A 133 0.55 -1.43 -3.28
CA ARG A 133 -0.62 -2.32 -3.25
C ARG A 133 -1.90 -1.56 -2.88
N ILE A 134 -1.83 -0.63 -1.91
CA ILE A 134 -2.99 0.17 -1.48
C ILE A 134 -3.43 1.14 -2.59
N ASN A 135 -2.51 1.75 -3.31
CA ASN A 135 -2.81 2.75 -4.34
C ASN A 135 -2.85 2.12 -5.74
N SER A 136 -1.68 1.84 -6.32
CA SER A 136 -1.58 1.46 -7.74
C SER A 136 -2.22 0.12 -8.08
N ASP A 137 -2.01 -0.92 -7.24
CA ASP A 137 -2.59 -2.23 -7.52
C ASP A 137 -4.12 -2.20 -7.36
N THR A 138 -4.64 -1.41 -6.39
CA THR A 138 -6.09 -1.24 -6.21
C THR A 138 -6.72 -0.49 -7.37
N ASP A 139 -6.07 0.56 -7.88
CA ASP A 139 -6.52 1.28 -9.06
C ASP A 139 -6.53 0.36 -10.28
N ASN A 140 -5.43 -0.35 -10.51
CA ASN A 140 -5.30 -1.30 -11.61
C ASN A 140 -6.34 -2.42 -11.52
N LEU A 141 -6.56 -3.01 -10.34
CA LEU A 141 -7.55 -4.07 -10.16
C LEU A 141 -8.95 -3.59 -10.51
N THR A 142 -9.33 -2.40 -10.02
CA THR A 142 -10.67 -1.86 -10.21
C THR A 142 -10.90 -1.45 -11.67
N ASP A 143 -9.91 -0.80 -12.30
CA ASP A 143 -9.96 -0.40 -13.70
C ASP A 143 -10.03 -1.61 -14.65
N ILE A 144 -9.19 -2.63 -14.39
CA ILE A 144 -9.19 -3.86 -15.20
C ILE A 144 -10.51 -4.62 -15.03
N PHE A 145 -11.07 -4.67 -13.81
CA PHE A 145 -12.34 -5.36 -13.57
C PHE A 145 -13.50 -4.73 -14.35
N THR A 146 -13.55 -3.40 -14.39
CA THR A 146 -14.57 -2.68 -15.16
C THR A 146 -14.31 -2.78 -16.66
N SER A 147 -13.07 -2.67 -17.11
CA SER A 147 -12.68 -2.79 -18.52
C SER A 147 -12.97 -4.18 -19.08
N LEU A 148 -12.80 -5.25 -18.30
CA LEU A 148 -13.16 -6.61 -18.70
C LEU A 148 -14.64 -6.71 -19.09
N ILE A 149 -15.52 -6.04 -18.35
CA ILE A 149 -16.95 -6.01 -18.64
C ILE A 149 -17.21 -5.34 -19.99
N ASP A 150 -16.54 -4.23 -20.26
CA ASP A 150 -16.66 -3.50 -21.53
C ASP A 150 -16.18 -4.31 -22.72
N TYR A 151 -15.03 -4.97 -22.58
CA TYR A 151 -14.49 -5.83 -23.64
C TYR A 151 -15.41 -7.02 -23.93
N ILE A 152 -15.93 -7.69 -22.89
CA ILE A 152 -16.87 -8.80 -23.05
C ILE A 152 -18.15 -8.32 -23.74
N SER A 153 -18.73 -7.21 -23.31
CA SER A 153 -19.92 -6.63 -23.94
C SER A 153 -19.69 -6.27 -25.41
N SER A 154 -18.53 -5.71 -25.71
CA SER A 154 -18.16 -5.35 -27.08
C SER A 154 -17.97 -6.58 -27.98
N ILE A 155 -17.34 -7.65 -27.48
CA ILE A 155 -17.20 -8.90 -28.20
C ILE A 155 -18.59 -9.53 -28.47
N ILE A 156 -19.47 -9.55 -27.47
CA ILE A 156 -20.86 -10.07 -27.66
C ILE A 156 -21.58 -9.27 -28.74
N GLY A 157 -21.46 -7.91 -28.69
CA GLY A 157 -22.05 -7.05 -29.71
C GLY A 157 -21.49 -7.32 -31.11
N ASN A 158 -20.19 -7.53 -31.22
CA ASN A 158 -19.55 -7.83 -32.52
C ASN A 158 -19.84 -9.22 -33.04
N LEU A 159 -20.01 -10.22 -32.17
CA LEU A 159 -20.51 -11.52 -32.54
C LEU A 159 -21.94 -11.42 -33.12
N GLY A 160 -22.81 -10.58 -32.54
CA GLY A 160 -24.12 -10.26 -33.10
C GLY A 160 -24.03 -9.68 -34.51
N VAL A 161 -23.07 -8.79 -34.78
CA VAL A 161 -22.79 -8.26 -36.12
C VAL A 161 -22.33 -9.37 -37.05
N LEU A 162 -21.41 -10.23 -36.65
CA LEU A 162 -20.93 -11.36 -37.47
C LEU A 162 -22.08 -12.33 -37.81
N ILE A 163 -22.94 -12.61 -36.85
CA ILE A 163 -24.16 -13.44 -37.09
C ILE A 163 -25.08 -12.76 -38.11
N THR A 164 -25.26 -11.46 -38.06
CA THR A 164 -26.04 -10.70 -39.06
C THR A 164 -25.44 -10.87 -40.47
N VAL A 165 -24.11 -10.81 -40.61
CA VAL A 165 -23.43 -11.05 -41.89
C VAL A 165 -23.66 -12.47 -42.38
N PHE A 166 -23.63 -13.48 -41.50
CA PHE A 166 -23.95 -14.86 -41.86
C PHE A 166 -25.37 -15.03 -42.41
N PHE A 167 -26.35 -14.34 -41.84
CA PHE A 167 -27.73 -14.36 -42.36
C PHE A 167 -27.87 -13.66 -43.70
N ILE A 168 -27.07 -12.63 -43.97
CA ILE A 168 -27.09 -11.92 -45.27
C ILE A 168 -26.38 -12.76 -46.34
N ASN A 169 -25.15 -13.21 -46.06
CA ASN A 169 -24.36 -14.03 -46.98
C ASN A 169 -23.38 -14.91 -46.18
N TRP A 170 -23.64 -16.21 -46.13
CA TRP A 170 -22.85 -17.15 -45.33
C TRP A 170 -21.39 -17.28 -45.81
N CYS A 171 -21.14 -17.11 -47.13
CA CYS A 171 -19.77 -17.15 -47.66
C CYS A 171 -18.92 -15.98 -47.13
N LEU A 172 -19.47 -14.76 -47.12
CA LEU A 172 -18.80 -13.59 -46.52
C LEU A 172 -18.59 -13.80 -45.02
N GLY A 173 -19.54 -14.40 -44.31
CA GLY A 173 -19.38 -14.78 -42.92
C GLY A 173 -18.18 -15.69 -42.68
N LEU A 174 -17.98 -16.72 -43.52
CA LEU A 174 -16.82 -17.61 -43.47
C LEU A 174 -15.50 -16.88 -43.75
N ILE A 175 -15.50 -15.97 -44.74
CA ILE A 175 -14.32 -15.14 -45.06
C ILE A 175 -13.91 -14.30 -43.84
N TYR A 176 -14.86 -13.65 -43.16
CA TYR A 176 -14.56 -12.89 -41.93
C TYR A 176 -14.00 -13.79 -40.83
N VAL A 177 -14.54 -14.97 -40.61
CA VAL A 177 -14.02 -15.92 -39.63
C VAL A 177 -12.57 -16.31 -39.95
N ALA A 178 -12.28 -16.60 -41.24
CA ALA A 178 -10.93 -16.93 -41.67
C ALA A 178 -9.95 -15.77 -41.45
N LEU A 179 -10.34 -14.53 -41.78
CA LEU A 179 -9.55 -13.33 -41.54
C LEU A 179 -9.32 -13.10 -40.04
N MET A 180 -10.34 -13.24 -39.21
CA MET A 180 -10.19 -13.14 -37.77
C MET A 180 -9.20 -14.15 -37.21
N ILE A 181 -9.23 -15.41 -37.68
CA ILE A 181 -8.26 -16.43 -37.25
C ILE A 181 -6.83 -16.02 -37.63
N ILE A 182 -6.62 -15.52 -38.86
CA ILE A 182 -5.30 -15.04 -39.30
C ILE A 182 -4.81 -13.91 -38.42
N ILE A 183 -5.66 -12.93 -38.12
CA ILE A 183 -5.31 -11.80 -37.25
C ILE A 183 -4.99 -12.30 -35.84
N ILE A 184 -5.76 -13.21 -35.25
CA ILE A 184 -5.50 -13.78 -33.91
C ILE A 184 -4.15 -14.51 -33.87
N ILE A 185 -3.84 -15.32 -34.91
CA ILE A 185 -2.54 -16.03 -35.01
C ILE A 185 -1.40 -15.02 -35.07
N TYR A 186 -1.53 -13.99 -35.92
CA TYR A 186 -0.53 -12.92 -36.00
C TYR A 186 -0.34 -12.18 -34.67
N ASN A 187 -1.43 -11.78 -34.04
CA ASN A 187 -1.41 -11.06 -32.77
C ASN A 187 -0.72 -11.88 -31.66
N LYS A 188 -1.02 -13.18 -31.59
CA LYS A 188 -0.34 -14.09 -30.65
C LYS A 188 1.17 -14.16 -30.88
N PHE A 189 1.61 -14.20 -32.13
CA PHE A 189 3.02 -14.17 -32.52
C PHE A 189 3.67 -12.82 -32.13
N ALA A 190 3.05 -11.70 -32.49
CA ALA A 190 3.52 -10.35 -32.20
C ALA A 190 3.58 -10.07 -30.68
N SER A 191 2.60 -10.55 -29.95
CA SER A 191 2.52 -10.43 -28.48
C SER A 191 3.68 -11.15 -27.79
N GLY A 192 4.07 -12.34 -28.27
CA GLY A 192 5.22 -13.07 -27.74
C GLY A 192 6.53 -12.29 -27.87
N ILE A 193 6.77 -11.66 -29.02
CA ILE A 193 7.94 -10.81 -29.25
C ILE A 193 7.89 -9.54 -28.38
N ASN A 194 6.75 -8.87 -28.34
CA ASN A 194 6.54 -7.67 -27.55
C ASN A 194 6.77 -7.92 -26.05
N TYR A 195 6.31 -9.05 -25.52
CA TYR A 195 6.48 -9.42 -24.12
C TYR A 195 7.96 -9.51 -23.72
N LYS A 196 8.79 -10.20 -24.53
CA LYS A 196 10.24 -10.33 -24.27
C LYS A 196 10.92 -8.97 -24.23
N ASN A 197 10.69 -8.14 -25.23
CA ASN A 197 11.31 -6.82 -25.33
C ASN A 197 10.82 -5.85 -24.25
N ARG A 198 9.54 -5.92 -23.90
CA ARG A 198 8.96 -5.14 -22.79
C ARG A 198 9.57 -5.49 -21.45
N LYS A 199 9.88 -6.78 -21.21
CA LYS A 199 10.54 -7.25 -19.99
C LYS A 199 11.97 -6.68 -19.88
N GLU A 200 12.73 -6.70 -20.97
CA GLU A 200 14.08 -6.10 -21.00
C GLU A 200 14.04 -4.59 -20.74
N TRP A 201 13.12 -3.89 -21.41
CA TRP A 201 12.93 -2.45 -21.21
C TRP A 201 12.51 -2.12 -19.77
N LYS A 202 11.57 -2.87 -19.20
CA LYS A 202 11.11 -2.68 -17.82
C LYS A 202 12.27 -2.84 -16.83
N LYS A 203 13.08 -3.90 -16.97
CA LYS A 203 14.25 -4.15 -16.12
C LYS A 203 15.27 -3.00 -16.17
N SER A 204 15.55 -2.49 -17.37
CA SER A 204 16.47 -1.36 -17.54
C SER A 204 15.92 -0.08 -16.89
N ARG A 205 14.61 0.19 -17.07
CA ARG A 205 13.94 1.34 -16.46
C ARG A 205 13.91 1.27 -14.93
N GLU A 206 13.66 0.09 -14.36
CA GLU A 206 13.68 -0.13 -12.91
C GLU A 206 15.07 0.15 -12.33
N ARG A 207 16.14 -0.31 -13.00
CA ARG A 207 17.53 -0.04 -12.61
C ARG A 207 17.85 1.46 -12.60
N THR A 208 17.47 2.17 -13.66
CA THR A 208 17.67 3.62 -13.76
C THR A 208 16.88 4.37 -12.71
N GLY A 209 15.60 4.03 -12.51
CA GLY A 209 14.75 4.64 -11.49
C GLY A 209 15.26 4.40 -10.07
N GLY A 210 15.77 3.20 -9.79
CA GLY A 210 16.42 2.87 -8.52
C GLY A 210 17.61 3.78 -8.25
N PHE A 211 18.52 3.93 -9.21
CA PHE A 211 19.70 4.78 -9.08
C PHE A 211 19.33 6.26 -8.88
N ILE A 212 18.37 6.78 -9.64
CA ILE A 212 17.88 8.16 -9.45
C ILE A 212 17.31 8.34 -8.03
N SER A 213 16.56 7.37 -7.54
CA SER A 213 16.00 7.41 -6.18
C SER A 213 17.09 7.41 -5.10
N GLU A 214 18.23 6.72 -5.32
CA GLU A 214 19.39 6.75 -4.42
C GLU A 214 20.05 8.13 -4.41
N ILE A 215 20.24 8.76 -5.59
CA ILE A 215 20.78 10.13 -5.68
C ILE A 215 19.89 11.11 -4.91
N VAL A 216 18.57 11.05 -5.09
CA VAL A 216 17.65 11.97 -4.42
C VAL A 216 17.68 11.77 -2.90
N ARG A 217 17.70 10.54 -2.42
CA ARG A 217 17.80 10.24 -0.98
C ARG A 217 19.14 10.63 -0.40
N GLY A 218 20.23 10.38 -1.12
CA GLY A 218 21.60 10.71 -0.72
C GLY A 218 22.04 12.13 -1.13
N SER A 219 21.13 13.00 -1.57
CA SER A 219 21.49 14.30 -2.17
C SER A 219 22.35 15.20 -1.25
N LYS A 220 22.15 15.11 0.06
CA LYS A 220 22.99 15.81 1.05
C LYS A 220 24.43 15.33 1.01
N ASP A 221 24.64 14.01 0.99
CA ASP A 221 25.99 13.42 0.97
C ASP A 221 26.66 13.64 -0.37
N VAL A 222 25.92 13.55 -1.48
CA VAL A 222 26.42 13.87 -2.84
C VAL A 222 26.97 15.30 -2.87
N LYS A 223 26.26 16.28 -2.28
CA LYS A 223 26.68 17.68 -2.20
C LYS A 223 27.88 17.88 -1.27
N ILE A 224 27.89 17.25 -0.09
CA ILE A 224 29.00 17.39 0.88
C ILE A 224 30.30 16.80 0.31
N LEU A 225 30.18 15.73 -0.49
CA LEU A 225 31.33 15.07 -1.12
C LEU A 225 31.79 15.71 -2.43
N ASP A 226 31.12 16.79 -2.89
CA ASP A 226 31.37 17.45 -4.19
C ASP A 226 31.39 16.44 -5.36
N ALA A 227 30.41 15.51 -5.33
CA ALA A 227 30.38 14.36 -6.23
C ALA A 227 29.28 14.45 -7.32
N GLU A 228 28.65 15.63 -7.49
CA GLU A 228 27.51 15.84 -8.40
C GLU A 228 27.83 15.41 -9.83
N GLU A 229 28.95 15.83 -10.38
CA GLU A 229 29.36 15.52 -11.76
C GLU A 229 29.53 14.00 -11.96
N SER A 230 30.11 13.31 -10.97
CA SER A 230 30.31 11.86 -11.03
C SER A 230 28.97 11.12 -11.04
N PHE A 231 28.02 11.51 -10.18
CA PHE A 231 26.70 10.93 -10.14
C PHE A 231 25.86 11.28 -11.37
N LEU A 232 25.97 12.51 -11.90
CA LEU A 232 25.32 12.92 -13.14
C LEU A 232 25.84 12.13 -14.35
N SER A 233 27.16 11.93 -14.45
CA SER A 233 27.77 11.11 -15.51
C SER A 233 27.21 9.68 -15.47
N LYS A 234 27.15 9.06 -14.30
CA LYS A 234 26.62 7.70 -14.12
C LYS A 234 25.12 7.62 -14.37
N ALA A 235 24.35 8.64 -13.97
CA ALA A 235 22.93 8.74 -14.29
C ALA A 235 22.71 8.82 -15.81
N ASN A 236 23.51 9.61 -16.50
CA ASN A 236 23.46 9.73 -17.97
C ASN A 236 23.79 8.40 -18.67
N GLU A 237 24.75 7.63 -18.16
CA GLU A 237 25.06 6.28 -18.65
C GLU A 237 23.84 5.36 -18.55
N TYR A 238 23.20 5.25 -17.36
CA TYR A 238 22.01 4.43 -17.16
C TYR A 238 20.81 4.90 -18.00
N MET A 239 20.60 6.21 -18.12
CA MET A 239 19.56 6.77 -18.98
C MET A 239 19.82 6.46 -20.45
N SER A 240 21.07 6.58 -20.92
CA SER A 240 21.47 6.26 -22.28
C SER A 240 21.26 4.79 -22.60
N GLU A 241 21.64 3.87 -21.70
CA GLU A 241 21.38 2.43 -21.84
C GLU A 241 19.86 2.16 -21.93
N THR A 242 19.08 2.75 -21.03
CA THR A 242 17.61 2.61 -21.04
C THR A 242 16.99 3.17 -22.32
N ASN A 243 17.49 4.28 -22.83
CA ASN A 243 17.03 4.86 -24.09
C ASN A 243 17.34 3.95 -25.29
N LYS A 244 18.53 3.31 -25.34
CA LYS A 244 18.87 2.33 -26.38
C LYS A 244 17.89 1.14 -26.38
N VAL A 245 17.63 0.58 -25.20
CA VAL A 245 16.67 -0.53 -25.03
C VAL A 245 15.25 -0.08 -25.39
N SER A 246 14.84 1.12 -24.96
CA SER A 246 13.53 1.71 -25.29
C SER A 246 13.36 1.90 -26.80
N TYR A 247 14.37 2.47 -27.45
CA TYR A 247 14.35 2.66 -28.91
C TYR A 247 14.24 1.34 -29.67
N LYS A 248 15.02 0.32 -29.28
CA LYS A 248 14.93 -1.03 -29.86
C LYS A 248 13.51 -1.60 -29.71
N TYR A 249 12.94 -1.52 -28.50
CA TYR A 249 11.59 -1.99 -28.22
C TYR A 249 10.53 -1.24 -29.05
N GLN A 250 10.59 0.10 -29.09
CA GLN A 250 9.63 0.92 -29.84
C GLN A 250 9.72 0.68 -31.35
N ARG A 251 10.94 0.55 -31.90
CA ARG A 251 11.14 0.22 -33.31
C ARG A 251 10.53 -1.13 -33.67
N GLN A 252 10.79 -2.16 -32.88
CA GLN A 252 10.23 -3.49 -33.14
C GLN A 252 8.70 -3.48 -33.02
N ARG A 253 8.17 -2.78 -32.03
CA ARG A 253 6.72 -2.59 -31.89
C ARG A 253 6.10 -1.85 -33.08
N ALA A 254 6.79 -0.85 -33.62
CA ALA A 254 6.33 -0.13 -34.81
C ALA A 254 6.29 -1.04 -36.05
N ILE A 255 7.33 -1.87 -36.25
CA ILE A 255 7.38 -2.86 -37.36
C ILE A 255 6.24 -3.88 -37.22
N LEU A 256 6.02 -4.45 -36.03
CA LEU A 256 4.93 -5.39 -35.82
C LEU A 256 3.56 -4.74 -36.04
N ARG A 257 3.36 -3.48 -35.62
CA ARG A 257 2.11 -2.75 -35.91
C ARG A 257 1.91 -2.53 -37.42
N LEU A 258 2.97 -2.23 -38.16
CA LEU A 258 2.90 -2.07 -39.61
C LEU A 258 2.42 -3.35 -40.27
N PHE A 259 3.02 -4.50 -39.93
CA PHE A 259 2.58 -5.79 -40.49
C PHE A 259 1.15 -6.16 -40.08
N GLY A 260 0.77 -5.93 -38.81
CA GLY A 260 -0.61 -6.16 -38.36
C GLY A 260 -1.63 -5.27 -39.07
N GLY A 261 -1.29 -4.00 -39.30
CA GLY A 261 -2.08 -3.08 -40.12
C GLY A 261 -2.21 -3.56 -41.55
N SER A 262 -1.10 -3.94 -42.20
CA SER A 262 -1.12 -4.45 -43.58
C SER A 262 -1.95 -5.73 -43.76
N ILE A 263 -1.95 -6.64 -42.76
CA ILE A 263 -2.83 -7.83 -42.79
C ILE A 263 -4.30 -7.38 -42.75
N ARG A 264 -4.64 -6.40 -41.93
CA ARG A 264 -6.01 -5.87 -41.82
C ARG A 264 -6.43 -5.15 -43.10
N ASP A 265 -5.58 -4.28 -43.65
CA ASP A 265 -5.84 -3.57 -44.91
C ASP A 265 -6.01 -4.54 -46.09
N THR A 266 -5.21 -5.63 -46.12
CA THR A 266 -5.38 -6.71 -47.08
C THR A 266 -6.72 -7.44 -46.91
N GLY A 267 -7.11 -7.66 -45.64
CA GLY A 267 -8.42 -8.23 -45.30
C GLY A 267 -9.57 -7.34 -45.78
N ASP A 268 -9.47 -6.03 -45.58
CA ASP A 268 -10.46 -5.04 -46.07
C ASP A 268 -10.58 -5.08 -47.61
N LEU A 269 -9.44 -5.09 -48.30
CA LEU A 269 -9.41 -5.22 -49.75
C LEU A 269 -10.09 -6.53 -50.24
N LEU A 270 -9.75 -7.65 -49.61
CA LEU A 270 -10.34 -8.94 -49.95
C LEU A 270 -11.86 -8.96 -49.78
N VAL A 271 -12.34 -8.45 -48.63
CA VAL A 271 -13.78 -8.32 -48.38
C VAL A 271 -14.44 -7.44 -49.42
N GLY A 272 -13.83 -6.30 -49.80
CA GLY A 272 -14.32 -5.43 -50.86
C GLY A 272 -14.43 -6.13 -52.21
N VAL A 273 -13.40 -6.90 -52.58
CA VAL A 273 -13.41 -7.71 -53.84
C VAL A 273 -14.52 -8.76 -53.80
N PHE A 274 -14.72 -9.48 -52.69
CA PHE A 274 -15.79 -10.47 -52.59
C PHE A 274 -17.18 -9.82 -52.61
N ILE A 275 -17.37 -8.68 -51.95
CA ILE A 275 -18.61 -7.89 -52.02
C ILE A 275 -18.90 -7.51 -53.48
N PHE A 276 -17.90 -7.00 -54.23
CA PHE A 276 -18.03 -6.67 -55.63
C PHE A 276 -18.43 -7.92 -56.46
N MET A 277 -17.78 -9.08 -56.27
CA MET A 277 -18.11 -10.33 -56.98
C MET A 277 -19.56 -10.75 -56.69
N PHE A 278 -20.00 -10.77 -55.45
CA PHE A 278 -21.36 -11.17 -55.10
C PHE A 278 -22.44 -10.18 -55.61
N LEU A 279 -22.10 -8.88 -55.67
CA LEU A 279 -22.94 -7.89 -56.32
C LEU A 279 -23.06 -8.14 -57.83
N SER A 280 -21.94 -8.43 -58.54
CA SER A 280 -21.89 -8.67 -59.99
C SER A 280 -22.66 -9.92 -60.42
N ILE A 281 -22.68 -10.96 -59.55
CA ILE A 281 -23.43 -12.20 -59.78
C ILE A 281 -24.93 -12.04 -59.42
N GLY A 282 -25.30 -10.93 -58.77
CA GLY A 282 -26.68 -10.69 -58.32
C GLY A 282 -27.08 -11.46 -57.06
N SER A 283 -26.12 -12.08 -56.35
CA SER A 283 -26.36 -12.84 -55.12
C SER A 283 -26.37 -11.97 -53.86
N LEU A 284 -26.01 -10.70 -53.98
CA LEU A 284 -26.01 -9.71 -52.89
C LEU A 284 -26.75 -8.46 -53.36
N SER A 285 -27.63 -7.89 -52.51
CA SER A 285 -28.25 -6.60 -52.78
C SER A 285 -27.30 -5.44 -52.44
N VAL A 286 -27.45 -4.30 -53.07
CA VAL A 286 -26.68 -3.08 -52.79
C VAL A 286 -26.84 -2.67 -51.33
N GLU A 287 -28.04 -2.78 -50.75
CA GLU A 287 -28.32 -2.53 -49.35
C GLU A 287 -27.46 -3.40 -48.42
N SER A 288 -27.49 -4.71 -48.67
CA SER A 288 -26.73 -5.70 -47.92
C SER A 288 -25.21 -5.46 -48.02
N ALA A 289 -24.73 -5.08 -49.21
CA ALA A 289 -23.34 -4.76 -49.46
C ALA A 289 -22.88 -3.56 -48.59
N ILE A 290 -23.68 -2.50 -48.55
CA ILE A 290 -23.40 -1.31 -47.73
C ILE A 290 -23.41 -1.68 -46.23
N ILE A 291 -24.36 -2.50 -45.79
CA ILE A 291 -24.43 -2.94 -44.39
C ILE A 291 -23.15 -3.72 -44.02
N ILE A 292 -22.75 -4.68 -44.83
CA ILE A 292 -21.56 -5.51 -44.59
C ILE A 292 -20.30 -4.65 -44.58
N TYR A 293 -20.17 -3.73 -45.52
CA TYR A 293 -19.04 -2.81 -45.61
C TYR A 293 -18.94 -1.92 -44.36
N ASN A 294 -20.05 -1.40 -43.85
CA ASN A 294 -20.08 -0.61 -42.61
C ASN A 294 -19.75 -1.43 -41.35
N TYR A 295 -19.90 -2.76 -41.40
CA TYR A 295 -19.52 -3.64 -40.31
C TYR A 295 -18.08 -4.15 -40.39
N ASN A 296 -17.40 -3.96 -41.52
CA ASN A 296 -16.11 -4.56 -41.83
C ASN A 296 -15.07 -4.27 -40.75
N ASP A 297 -14.78 -2.98 -40.47
CA ASP A 297 -13.83 -2.57 -39.45
C ASP A 297 -14.15 -3.18 -38.09
N ARG A 298 -15.42 -3.17 -37.73
CA ARG A 298 -15.87 -3.64 -36.43
C ARG A 298 -15.62 -5.14 -36.24
N ILE A 299 -15.83 -5.95 -37.30
CA ILE A 299 -15.59 -7.39 -37.26
C ILE A 299 -14.09 -7.67 -37.18
N LEU A 300 -13.28 -7.02 -38.00
CA LEU A 300 -11.83 -7.24 -38.02
C LEU A 300 -11.16 -6.81 -36.71
N TRP A 301 -11.60 -5.69 -36.09
CA TRP A 301 -11.10 -5.26 -34.79
C TRP A 301 -11.47 -6.19 -33.61
N THR A 302 -12.48 -7.05 -33.79
CA THR A 302 -12.86 -8.01 -32.73
C THR A 302 -11.74 -8.99 -32.42
N ALA A 303 -10.92 -9.35 -33.39
CA ALA A 303 -9.76 -10.21 -33.19
C ALA A 303 -8.71 -9.60 -32.26
N ASP A 304 -8.50 -8.27 -32.34
CA ASP A 304 -7.58 -7.54 -31.45
C ASP A 304 -8.14 -7.50 -30.02
N TRP A 305 -9.43 -7.35 -29.87
CA TRP A 305 -10.07 -7.31 -28.54
C TRP A 305 -10.05 -8.66 -27.84
N ILE A 306 -10.16 -9.76 -28.57
CA ILE A 306 -10.00 -11.10 -28.02
C ILE A 306 -8.60 -11.29 -27.43
N GLU A 307 -7.54 -10.82 -28.12
CA GLU A 307 -6.18 -10.88 -27.58
C GLU A 307 -6.01 -10.01 -26.35
N GLN A 308 -6.54 -8.78 -26.38
CA GLN A 308 -6.46 -7.86 -25.24
C GLN A 308 -7.10 -8.43 -23.98
N ILE A 309 -8.21 -9.17 -24.09
CA ILE A 309 -8.83 -9.84 -22.93
C ILE A 309 -7.84 -10.78 -22.24
N PHE A 310 -7.08 -11.58 -22.97
CA PHE A 310 -6.11 -12.48 -22.36
C PHE A 310 -5.00 -11.73 -21.61
N GLU A 311 -4.52 -10.61 -22.14
CA GLU A 311 -3.52 -9.78 -21.48
C GLU A 311 -4.11 -9.09 -20.24
N ILE A 312 -5.32 -8.57 -20.34
CA ILE A 312 -6.05 -7.92 -19.25
C ILE A 312 -6.33 -8.91 -18.12
N ILE A 313 -6.74 -10.16 -18.43
CA ILE A 313 -6.96 -11.21 -17.43
C ILE A 313 -5.67 -11.53 -16.67
N LYS A 314 -4.51 -11.57 -17.35
CA LYS A 314 -3.22 -11.77 -16.67
C LYS A 314 -2.89 -10.62 -15.73
N GLN A 315 -3.09 -9.37 -16.17
CA GLN A 315 -2.83 -8.18 -15.34
C GLN A 315 -3.79 -8.12 -14.16
N PHE A 316 -5.08 -8.42 -14.38
CA PHE A 316 -6.08 -8.57 -13.33
C PHE A 316 -5.64 -9.59 -12.28
N ASN A 317 -5.23 -10.79 -12.73
CA ASN A 317 -4.83 -11.85 -11.82
C ASN A 317 -3.57 -11.48 -11.02
N LEU A 318 -2.62 -10.78 -11.64
CA LEU A 318 -1.42 -10.30 -10.96
C LEU A 318 -1.75 -9.28 -9.86
N ALA A 319 -2.52 -8.23 -10.18
CA ALA A 319 -2.93 -7.22 -9.20
C ALA A 319 -3.80 -7.84 -8.09
N ALA A 320 -4.74 -8.70 -8.47
CA ALA A 320 -5.61 -9.40 -7.53
C ALA A 320 -4.85 -10.32 -6.56
N ASN A 321 -3.86 -11.08 -7.04
CA ASN A 321 -3.04 -11.93 -6.18
C ASN A 321 -2.29 -11.11 -5.13
N ARG A 322 -1.73 -9.95 -5.50
CA ARG A 322 -1.03 -9.05 -4.58
C ARG A 322 -1.96 -8.44 -3.53
N ILE A 323 -3.18 -8.04 -3.92
CA ILE A 323 -4.19 -7.47 -3.03
C ILE A 323 -4.75 -8.54 -2.10
N PHE A 324 -5.24 -9.64 -2.67
CA PHE A 324 -5.88 -10.70 -1.89
C PHE A 324 -4.87 -11.57 -1.12
N GLY A 325 -3.57 -11.48 -1.45
CA GLY A 325 -2.49 -11.99 -0.60
C GLY A 325 -2.54 -11.37 0.79
N ILE A 326 -2.78 -10.05 0.89
CA ILE A 326 -2.95 -9.37 2.17
C ILE A 326 -4.34 -9.60 2.77
N LEU A 327 -5.41 -9.52 1.95
CA LEU A 327 -6.79 -9.50 2.45
C LEU A 327 -7.33 -10.87 2.86
N GLU A 328 -6.99 -11.93 2.10
CA GLU A 328 -7.65 -13.25 2.23
C GLU A 328 -6.67 -14.42 2.36
N GLU A 329 -5.39 -14.22 2.06
CA GLU A 329 -4.34 -15.21 2.23
C GLU A 329 -3.32 -14.69 3.25
N ASP A 330 -2.64 -15.59 3.93
CA ASP A 330 -1.64 -15.19 4.94
C ASP A 330 -0.26 -15.04 4.28
N GLU A 331 -0.16 -14.14 3.28
CA GLU A 331 1.13 -13.79 2.65
C GLU A 331 2.09 -13.17 3.66
N PHE A 332 1.56 -12.37 4.58
CA PHE A 332 2.27 -11.78 5.71
C PHE A 332 1.66 -12.28 7.01
N ALA A 333 2.50 -12.57 7.98
CA ALA A 333 2.04 -12.97 9.30
C ALA A 333 1.25 -11.83 9.95
N LYS A 334 0.09 -12.15 10.52
CA LYS A 334 -0.76 -11.19 11.21
C LYS A 334 -0.65 -11.34 12.71
N GLU A 335 -0.72 -10.21 13.41
CA GLU A 335 -0.80 -10.19 14.85
C GLU A 335 -1.97 -11.06 15.33
N GLN A 336 -1.71 -11.92 16.29
CA GLN A 336 -2.73 -12.77 16.90
C GLN A 336 -2.88 -12.37 18.36
N PHE A 337 -4.10 -12.29 18.83
CA PHE A 337 -4.44 -11.99 20.22
C PHE A 337 -5.40 -13.05 20.72
N GLY A 338 -5.42 -13.25 22.03
CA GLY A 338 -6.42 -14.09 22.67
C GLY A 338 -7.80 -13.40 22.70
N THR A 339 -8.70 -13.97 23.47
CA THR A 339 -10.08 -13.51 23.59
C THR A 339 -10.48 -13.08 25.00
N LYS A 340 -9.62 -13.33 25.99
CA LYS A 340 -9.89 -12.95 27.38
C LYS A 340 -9.76 -11.44 27.58
N LYS A 341 -10.73 -10.85 28.27
CA LYS A 341 -10.70 -9.46 28.70
C LYS A 341 -10.35 -9.37 30.17
N LEU A 342 -9.40 -8.51 30.52
CA LEU A 342 -9.15 -8.15 31.90
C LEU A 342 -10.25 -7.20 32.39
N LYS A 343 -10.92 -7.58 33.48
CA LYS A 343 -11.98 -6.74 34.09
C LYS A 343 -11.40 -5.58 34.90
N LYS A 344 -10.27 -5.78 35.53
CA LYS A 344 -9.50 -4.79 36.28
C LYS A 344 -8.03 -5.04 35.94
N PHE A 345 -7.28 -3.99 35.72
CA PHE A 345 -5.87 -4.05 35.43
C PHE A 345 -5.13 -3.23 36.49
N GLU A 346 -4.18 -3.85 37.19
CA GLU A 346 -3.42 -3.21 38.26
C GLU A 346 -2.00 -2.83 37.81
N GLY A 347 -1.47 -3.53 36.79
CA GLY A 347 -0.18 -3.23 36.18
C GLY A 347 0.97 -4.10 36.70
N ASN A 348 0.67 -5.28 37.27
CA ASN A 348 1.71 -6.25 37.63
C ASN A 348 2.19 -7.03 36.39
N ILE A 349 3.50 -7.17 36.22
CA ILE A 349 4.10 -7.91 35.10
C ILE A 349 5.03 -8.98 35.67
N GLU A 350 4.92 -10.22 35.18
CA GLU A 350 5.81 -11.29 35.59
C GLU A 350 6.33 -12.08 34.38
N PHE A 351 7.64 -12.27 34.33
CA PHE A 351 8.34 -13.11 33.36
C PHE A 351 8.75 -14.39 34.06
N LYS A 352 8.41 -15.56 33.47
CA LYS A 352 8.75 -16.90 33.99
C LYS A 352 9.46 -17.69 32.89
N ASP A 353 10.75 -17.95 33.08
CA ASP A 353 11.60 -18.74 32.17
C ASP A 353 11.49 -18.31 30.70
N VAL A 354 11.42 -16.98 30.45
CA VAL A 354 11.18 -16.44 29.12
C VAL A 354 12.43 -16.47 28.26
N SER A 355 12.33 -17.13 27.11
CA SER A 355 13.37 -17.14 26.07
C SER A 355 12.82 -16.67 24.75
N PHE A 356 13.64 -15.93 23.99
CA PHE A 356 13.24 -15.37 22.70
C PHE A 356 14.44 -15.23 21.74
N ALA A 357 14.22 -15.52 20.46
CA ALA A 357 15.18 -15.32 19.37
C ALA A 357 14.49 -14.66 18.16
N TYR A 358 15.23 -13.79 17.47
CA TYR A 358 14.81 -13.32 16.14
C TYR A 358 15.17 -14.37 15.06
N GLU A 359 14.94 -14.08 13.78
CA GLU A 359 15.01 -15.03 12.65
C GLU A 359 16.25 -15.93 12.55
N ASN A 360 17.40 -15.55 13.11
CA ASN A 360 18.65 -16.32 12.95
C ASN A 360 18.87 -17.37 14.04
N ASN A 361 17.85 -17.74 14.80
CA ASN A 361 17.94 -18.66 15.96
C ASN A 361 19.02 -18.28 16.99
N LEU A 362 19.54 -17.07 16.96
CA LEU A 362 20.43 -16.56 17.99
C LEU A 362 19.58 -16.07 19.17
N PRO A 363 19.68 -16.74 20.35
CA PRO A 363 18.86 -16.39 21.49
C PRO A 363 19.24 -15.00 22.01
N VAL A 364 18.27 -14.07 21.98
CA VAL A 364 18.42 -12.68 22.48
C VAL A 364 18.05 -12.62 23.97
N LEU A 365 17.00 -13.35 24.38
CA LEU A 365 16.64 -13.51 25.79
C LEU A 365 16.76 -15.00 26.17
N LYS A 366 17.31 -15.26 27.34
CA LYS A 366 17.68 -16.62 27.79
C LYS A 366 17.21 -16.83 29.22
N ASN A 367 16.10 -17.55 29.39
CA ASN A 367 15.54 -17.91 30.70
C ASN A 367 15.40 -16.70 31.62
N MET A 368 14.66 -15.69 31.17
CA MET A 368 14.42 -14.47 31.91
C MET A 368 13.37 -14.68 32.98
N ASP A 369 13.72 -14.44 34.24
CA ASP A 369 12.84 -14.50 35.40
C ASP A 369 12.87 -13.20 36.16
N PHE A 370 11.75 -12.48 36.22
CA PHE A 370 11.60 -11.30 37.08
C PHE A 370 10.14 -10.92 37.27
N LYS A 371 9.88 -10.13 38.31
CA LYS A 371 8.57 -9.58 38.63
C LYS A 371 8.63 -8.09 38.84
N ILE A 372 7.63 -7.39 38.34
CA ILE A 372 7.37 -5.97 38.49
C ILE A 372 6.02 -5.83 39.16
N ASN A 373 5.95 -5.07 40.26
CA ASN A 373 4.69 -4.81 40.93
C ASN A 373 4.04 -3.53 40.38
N ALA A 374 2.74 -3.43 40.55
CA ALA A 374 1.98 -2.24 40.18
C ALA A 374 2.55 -0.98 40.84
N ASN A 375 2.56 0.10 40.09
CA ASN A 375 3.03 1.45 40.53
C ASN A 375 4.53 1.53 40.90
N GLU A 376 5.34 0.49 40.57
CA GLU A 376 6.80 0.56 40.67
C GLU A 376 7.43 1.26 39.47
N THR A 377 8.48 2.05 39.72
CA THR A 377 9.36 2.57 38.66
C THR A 377 10.57 1.68 38.51
N ILE A 378 10.74 1.08 37.33
CA ILE A 378 11.75 0.07 37.01
C ILE A 378 12.72 0.62 35.95
N GLY A 379 14.03 0.55 36.23
CA GLY A 379 15.08 0.80 35.25
C GLY A 379 15.63 -0.49 34.64
N PHE A 380 15.77 -0.54 33.32
CA PHE A 380 16.50 -1.58 32.60
C PHE A 380 17.81 -1.00 32.06
N VAL A 381 18.94 -1.52 32.53
CA VAL A 381 20.27 -1.06 32.12
C VAL A 381 21.12 -2.25 31.63
N GLY A 382 22.13 -1.97 30.83
CA GLY A 382 23.02 -2.99 30.29
C GLY A 382 23.66 -2.60 28.97
N PRO A 383 24.62 -3.36 28.47
CA PRO A 383 25.27 -3.09 27.18
C PRO A 383 24.28 -3.00 26.03
N SER A 384 24.68 -2.34 24.94
CA SER A 384 23.89 -2.36 23.69
C SER A 384 23.77 -3.80 23.19
N GLY A 385 22.59 -4.18 22.70
CA GLY A 385 22.30 -5.54 22.24
C GLY A 385 22.02 -6.57 23.34
N SER A 386 21.94 -6.17 24.63
CA SER A 386 21.65 -7.09 25.73
C SER A 386 20.20 -7.60 25.81
N GLY A 387 19.28 -7.10 24.96
CA GLY A 387 17.88 -7.53 24.87
C GLY A 387 16.86 -6.61 25.53
N LYS A 388 17.24 -5.40 25.97
CA LYS A 388 16.33 -4.47 26.66
C LYS A 388 15.09 -4.08 25.82
N THR A 389 15.27 -3.63 24.60
CA THR A 389 14.17 -3.29 23.68
C THR A 389 13.32 -4.51 23.34
N THR A 390 13.93 -5.71 23.32
CA THR A 390 13.20 -6.97 23.11
C THR A 390 12.22 -7.25 24.26
N ILE A 391 12.58 -6.94 25.50
CA ILE A 391 11.67 -7.04 26.66
C ILE A 391 10.43 -6.15 26.43
N PHE A 392 10.60 -4.91 25.97
CA PHE A 392 9.49 -4.00 25.68
C PHE A 392 8.62 -4.49 24.52
N ASN A 393 9.23 -5.05 23.47
CA ASN A 393 8.50 -5.64 22.34
C ASN A 393 7.63 -6.82 22.79
N LEU A 394 8.10 -7.64 23.72
CA LEU A 394 7.35 -8.73 24.31
C LEU A 394 6.22 -8.25 25.23
N ILE A 395 6.47 -7.28 26.09
CA ILE A 395 5.46 -6.66 26.97
C ILE A 395 4.34 -6.00 26.14
N SER A 396 4.69 -5.33 25.04
CA SER A 396 3.71 -4.67 24.14
C SER A 396 3.03 -5.62 23.15
N ALA A 397 3.37 -6.92 23.25
CA ALA A 397 2.91 -7.96 22.30
C ALA A 397 3.13 -7.57 20.82
N LEU A 398 4.26 -6.89 20.53
CA LEU A 398 4.77 -6.72 19.17
C LEU A 398 5.51 -7.98 18.70
N GLU A 399 6.10 -8.72 19.65
CA GLU A 399 6.71 -10.03 19.45
C GLU A 399 6.11 -11.02 20.44
N ARG A 400 6.27 -12.34 20.16
CA ARG A 400 5.79 -13.42 21.01
C ARG A 400 6.96 -14.23 21.56
N VAL A 401 6.82 -14.70 22.78
CA VAL A 401 7.83 -15.56 23.42
C VAL A 401 7.94 -16.92 22.70
N ASP A 402 9.17 -17.43 22.57
CA ASP A 402 9.41 -18.77 22.06
C ASP A 402 9.19 -19.82 23.15
N LYS A 403 9.63 -19.50 24.39
CA LYS A 403 9.47 -20.35 25.58
C LYS A 403 9.19 -19.49 26.80
N GLY A 404 8.56 -20.09 27.80
CA GLY A 404 8.21 -19.41 29.04
C GLY A 404 6.87 -18.71 28.99
N LEU A 405 6.62 -17.85 29.97
CA LEU A 405 5.34 -17.22 30.20
C LEU A 405 5.51 -15.76 30.62
N ILE A 406 4.77 -14.87 29.99
CA ILE A 406 4.60 -13.48 30.46
C ILE A 406 3.17 -13.34 30.94
N THR A 407 2.99 -12.82 32.14
CA THR A 407 1.65 -12.58 32.70
C THR A 407 1.44 -11.11 33.02
N PHE A 408 0.20 -10.65 32.80
CA PHE A 408 -0.33 -9.38 33.29
C PHE A 408 -1.34 -9.71 34.40
N ASP A 409 -1.09 -9.22 35.62
CA ASP A 409 -1.90 -9.51 36.81
C ASP A 409 -2.19 -11.03 36.97
N GLY A 410 -1.18 -11.87 36.68
CA GLY A 410 -1.28 -13.32 36.75
C GLY A 410 -1.96 -14.00 35.57
N VAL A 411 -2.43 -13.26 34.56
CA VAL A 411 -3.04 -13.81 33.33
C VAL A 411 -2.03 -13.82 32.19
N ASP A 412 -1.91 -14.97 31.50
CA ASP A 412 -1.03 -15.12 30.35
C ASP A 412 -1.40 -14.12 29.24
N ILE A 413 -0.42 -13.28 28.84
CA ILE A 413 -0.55 -12.26 27.81
C ILE A 413 -1.05 -12.83 26.46
N ASN A 414 -0.69 -14.07 26.12
CA ASN A 414 -1.13 -14.72 24.88
C ASN A 414 -2.61 -15.06 24.86
N THR A 415 -3.28 -15.12 26.04
CA THR A 415 -4.71 -15.39 26.14
C THR A 415 -5.55 -14.11 26.13
N LEU A 416 -4.92 -12.95 26.30
CA LEU A 416 -5.57 -11.66 26.39
C LEU A 416 -5.92 -11.09 25.00
N ASP A 417 -7.01 -10.34 24.92
CA ASP A 417 -7.36 -9.59 23.74
C ASP A 417 -6.46 -8.33 23.58
N LYS A 418 -6.42 -7.79 22.37
CA LYS A 418 -5.59 -6.61 22.03
C LYS A 418 -5.88 -5.42 22.94
N SER A 419 -7.12 -5.19 23.29
CA SER A 419 -7.53 -4.04 24.12
C SER A 419 -7.07 -4.19 25.57
N SER A 420 -7.05 -5.41 26.13
CA SER A 420 -6.54 -5.69 27.47
C SER A 420 -5.02 -5.54 27.58
N ILE A 421 -4.28 -5.71 26.47
CA ILE A 421 -2.84 -5.50 26.45
C ILE A 421 -2.55 -4.03 26.14
N ARG A 422 -2.81 -3.60 24.90
CA ARG A 422 -2.39 -2.27 24.39
C ARG A 422 -3.28 -1.12 24.85
N GLY A 423 -4.46 -1.42 25.42
CA GLY A 423 -5.31 -0.41 26.05
C GLY A 423 -4.82 0.00 27.42
N ASN A 424 -3.98 -0.83 28.07
CA ASN A 424 -3.48 -0.61 29.42
C ASN A 424 -1.99 -0.27 29.47
N LEU A 425 -1.34 -0.13 28.30
CA LEU A 425 0.06 0.27 28.22
C LEU A 425 0.29 1.35 27.15
N SER A 426 1.24 2.22 27.40
CA SER A 426 1.72 3.21 26.43
C SER A 426 3.23 3.10 26.25
N VAL A 427 3.68 3.14 25.00
CA VAL A 427 5.11 3.08 24.65
C VAL A 427 5.57 4.43 24.14
N ILE A 428 6.55 5.00 24.79
CA ILE A 428 7.28 6.21 24.40
C ILE A 428 8.59 5.76 23.77
N SER A 429 8.64 5.70 22.45
CA SER A 429 9.83 5.23 21.71
C SER A 429 10.92 6.31 21.64
N GLN A 430 12.16 5.87 21.41
CA GLN A 430 13.33 6.73 21.19
C GLN A 430 13.09 7.77 20.10
N ASN A 431 12.54 7.33 18.97
CA ASN A 431 12.19 8.18 17.83
C ASN A 431 10.66 8.27 17.71
N ALA A 432 10.04 9.13 18.51
CA ALA A 432 8.60 9.32 18.49
C ALA A 432 8.12 9.84 17.14
N TYR A 433 7.21 9.10 16.49
CA TYR A 433 6.62 9.53 15.23
C TYR A 433 5.56 10.62 15.46
N ILE A 434 5.72 11.74 14.75
CA ILE A 434 4.79 12.85 14.79
C ILE A 434 4.07 12.91 13.44
N PHE A 435 2.75 12.82 13.48
CA PHE A 435 1.91 12.90 12.29
C PHE A 435 1.87 14.35 11.77
N ASN A 436 1.87 14.51 10.45
CA ASN A 436 1.77 15.82 9.80
C ASN A 436 0.34 16.37 9.94
N MET A 437 0.03 16.89 11.12
CA MET A 437 -1.26 17.49 11.49
C MET A 437 -1.04 18.44 12.68
N SER A 438 -2.09 19.14 13.13
CA SER A 438 -1.97 20.04 14.29
C SER A 438 -1.55 19.29 15.57
N ILE A 439 -1.00 19.99 16.55
CA ILE A 439 -0.73 19.44 17.89
C ILE A 439 -2.03 18.88 18.49
N MET A 440 -3.13 19.64 18.36
CA MET A 440 -4.45 19.21 18.82
C MET A 440 -4.87 17.88 18.18
N ASP A 441 -4.74 17.74 16.86
CA ASP A 441 -5.12 16.52 16.15
C ASP A 441 -4.19 15.35 16.47
N ASN A 442 -2.88 15.62 16.65
CA ASN A 442 -1.91 14.63 17.09
C ASN A 442 -2.26 14.03 18.48
N LEU A 443 -2.95 14.76 19.31
CA LEU A 443 -3.46 14.29 20.60
C LEU A 443 -4.84 13.61 20.46
N LYS A 444 -5.76 14.23 19.71
CA LYS A 444 -7.12 13.70 19.51
C LYS A 444 -7.17 12.39 18.71
N VAL A 445 -6.18 12.12 17.84
CA VAL A 445 -6.14 10.85 17.10
C VAL A 445 -6.03 9.64 18.03
N ILE A 446 -5.41 9.82 19.19
CA ILE A 446 -5.24 8.78 20.22
C ILE A 446 -6.52 8.60 21.04
N LYS A 447 -7.16 9.72 21.43
CA LYS A 447 -8.42 9.72 22.20
C LYS A 447 -9.40 10.71 21.58
N LYS A 448 -10.23 10.20 20.66
CA LYS A 448 -11.16 11.02 19.85
C LYS A 448 -12.07 11.95 20.67
N ASN A 449 -12.48 11.49 21.84
CA ASN A 449 -13.41 12.22 22.73
C ASN A 449 -12.69 13.00 23.84
N ALA A 450 -11.36 13.22 23.72
CA ALA A 450 -10.63 13.99 24.69
C ALA A 450 -11.12 15.44 24.73
N THR A 451 -11.40 15.92 25.95
CA THR A 451 -11.74 17.32 26.17
C THR A 451 -10.49 18.20 26.07
N VAL A 452 -10.68 19.48 25.74
CA VAL A 452 -9.57 20.45 25.71
C VAL A 452 -8.86 20.53 27.07
N LYS A 453 -9.61 20.35 28.17
CA LYS A 453 -9.05 20.33 29.53
C LYS A 453 -8.11 19.15 29.72
N GLU A 454 -8.52 17.94 29.37
CA GLU A 454 -7.66 16.73 29.45
C GLU A 454 -6.39 16.88 28.58
N ILE A 455 -6.53 17.46 27.39
CA ILE A 455 -5.40 17.69 26.49
C ILE A 455 -4.39 18.66 27.11
N LYS A 456 -4.86 19.78 27.67
CA LYS A 456 -4.00 20.75 28.34
C LYS A 456 -3.32 20.15 29.56
N GLU A 457 -4.04 19.39 30.37
CA GLU A 457 -3.51 18.68 31.53
C GLU A 457 -2.40 17.70 31.13
N ALA A 458 -2.62 16.89 30.09
CA ALA A 458 -1.61 15.97 29.58
C ALA A 458 -0.37 16.69 29.03
N CYS A 459 -0.53 17.84 28.36
CA CYS A 459 0.59 18.65 27.90
C CYS A 459 1.34 19.30 29.05
N HIS A 460 0.64 19.75 30.11
CA HIS A 460 1.23 20.30 31.31
C HIS A 460 2.11 19.26 32.02
N LEU A 461 1.57 18.07 32.28
CA LEU A 461 2.33 16.98 32.90
C LEU A 461 3.54 16.53 32.06
N ALA A 462 3.47 16.70 30.75
CA ALA A 462 4.57 16.42 29.81
C ALA A 462 5.56 17.61 29.68
N CYS A 463 5.40 18.70 30.43
CA CYS A 463 6.21 19.92 30.35
C CYS A 463 6.28 20.50 28.90
N LEU A 464 5.15 20.50 28.19
CA LEU A 464 5.07 20.96 26.80
C LEU A 464 4.41 22.34 26.65
N ASP A 465 3.80 22.87 27.71
CA ASP A 465 3.01 24.11 27.69
C ASP A 465 3.80 25.31 27.21
N ASP A 466 4.98 25.56 27.82
CA ASP A 466 5.82 26.72 27.49
C ASP A 466 6.13 26.75 25.98
N PHE A 467 6.43 25.57 25.41
CA PHE A 467 6.71 25.47 24.00
C PHE A 467 5.45 25.76 23.16
N ILE A 468 4.29 25.19 23.52
CA ILE A 468 3.03 25.41 22.78
C ILE A 468 2.65 26.89 22.80
N GLU A 469 2.84 27.58 23.95
CA GLU A 469 2.53 29.01 24.05
C GLU A 469 3.44 29.89 23.17
N THR A 470 4.65 29.44 22.82
CA THR A 470 5.54 30.16 21.88
C THR A 470 5.10 30.03 20.43
N LEU A 471 4.21 29.10 20.10
CA LEU A 471 3.80 28.85 18.73
C LEU A 471 2.71 29.83 18.27
N PRO A 472 2.75 30.33 17.00
CA PRO A 472 1.79 31.34 16.50
C PRO A 472 0.32 30.91 16.62
N ASN A 473 0.03 29.65 16.34
CA ASN A 473 -1.32 29.07 16.38
C ASN A 473 -1.49 28.08 17.55
N LYS A 474 -0.59 28.10 18.56
CA LYS A 474 -0.65 27.24 19.74
C LYS A 474 -0.96 25.79 19.38
N TYR A 475 -2.04 25.23 19.95
CA TYR A 475 -2.47 23.84 19.68
C TYR A 475 -2.88 23.57 18.23
N ASP A 476 -3.28 24.58 17.46
CA ASP A 476 -3.67 24.42 16.06
C ASP A 476 -2.47 24.52 15.09
N THR A 477 -1.25 24.68 15.63
CA THR A 477 -0.02 24.67 14.84
C THR A 477 0.21 23.30 14.23
N ILE A 478 0.38 23.24 12.89
CA ILE A 478 0.72 22.00 12.16
C ILE A 478 2.19 21.70 12.43
N VAL A 479 2.46 20.46 12.85
CA VAL A 479 3.80 19.93 13.17
C VAL A 479 4.10 18.69 12.32
N GLY A 480 5.37 18.38 12.09
CA GLY A 480 5.82 17.24 11.29
C GLY A 480 6.50 17.67 9.99
N GLU A 481 6.58 16.76 9.00
CA GLU A 481 7.35 17.00 7.75
C GLU A 481 6.84 18.19 6.93
N GLY A 482 5.58 18.55 7.03
CA GLY A 482 4.97 19.68 6.29
C GLY A 482 4.70 20.92 7.14
N GLY A 483 5.13 20.93 8.41
CA GLY A 483 4.84 22.03 9.37
C GLY A 483 6.07 22.45 10.15
N VAL A 484 5.82 22.93 11.38
CA VAL A 484 6.91 23.28 12.30
C VAL A 484 7.69 22.03 12.66
N THR A 485 9.01 22.07 12.41
CA THR A 485 9.92 20.98 12.79
C THR A 485 10.15 21.00 14.30
N LEU A 486 9.74 19.93 14.96
CA LEU A 486 9.97 19.76 16.40
C LEU A 486 11.38 19.24 16.68
N SER A 487 12.02 19.74 17.73
CA SER A 487 13.25 19.15 18.26
C SER A 487 13.01 17.73 18.79
N GLY A 488 14.07 16.93 18.97
CA GLY A 488 13.96 15.58 19.54
C GLY A 488 13.19 15.57 20.87
N GLY A 489 13.51 16.50 21.77
CA GLY A 489 12.85 16.62 23.07
C GLY A 489 11.38 17.06 22.98
N GLN A 490 11.04 17.97 22.06
CA GLN A 490 9.65 18.36 21.83
C GLN A 490 8.81 17.19 21.28
N LYS A 491 9.39 16.39 20.36
CA LYS A 491 8.74 15.16 19.86
C LYS A 491 8.47 14.16 20.99
N GLN A 492 9.44 13.95 21.87
CA GLN A 492 9.29 13.04 23.00
C GLN A 492 8.27 13.54 24.01
N ARG A 493 8.28 14.83 24.38
CA ARG A 493 7.26 15.40 25.27
C ARG A 493 5.85 15.32 24.68
N LEU A 494 5.70 15.48 23.36
CA LEU A 494 4.41 15.25 22.71
C LEU A 494 4.00 13.78 22.75
N ALA A 495 4.94 12.84 22.64
CA ALA A 495 4.66 11.40 22.81
C ALA A 495 4.28 11.07 24.27
N ILE A 496 4.92 11.70 25.25
CA ILE A 496 4.54 11.57 26.67
C ILE A 496 3.12 12.12 26.88
N ALA A 497 2.80 13.31 26.36
CA ALA A 497 1.44 13.85 26.43
C ALA A 497 0.38 12.92 25.82
N ARG A 498 0.69 12.27 24.69
CA ARG A 498 -0.17 11.23 24.09
C ARG A 498 -0.39 10.05 25.05
N ALA A 499 0.68 9.54 25.67
CA ALA A 499 0.62 8.43 26.60
C ALA A 499 -0.24 8.77 27.83
N LEU A 500 -0.03 9.95 28.42
CA LEU A 500 -0.79 10.43 29.58
C LEU A 500 -2.27 10.67 29.28
N LEU A 501 -2.60 11.11 28.05
CA LEU A 501 -3.99 11.32 27.63
C LEU A 501 -4.78 10.00 27.58
N LEU A 502 -4.11 8.88 27.30
CA LEU A 502 -4.74 7.54 27.31
C LEU A 502 -5.04 7.05 28.72
N LYS A 503 -4.34 7.52 29.74
CA LYS A 503 -4.46 7.10 31.16
C LYS A 503 -4.29 5.58 31.29
N THR A 504 -3.23 5.04 30.68
CA THR A 504 -2.86 3.63 30.78
C THR A 504 -2.08 3.38 32.08
N GLU A 505 -2.21 2.20 32.67
CA GLU A 505 -1.57 1.85 33.94
C GLU A 505 -0.06 1.61 33.81
N ILE A 506 0.41 1.22 32.59
CA ILE A 506 1.82 0.96 32.33
C ILE A 506 2.37 1.96 31.31
N LEU A 507 3.52 2.58 31.65
CA LEU A 507 4.27 3.47 30.76
C LEU A 507 5.64 2.86 30.46
N LEU A 508 5.95 2.64 29.19
CA LEU A 508 7.22 2.11 28.70
C LEU A 508 8.02 3.24 28.03
N PHE A 509 9.17 3.60 28.60
CA PHE A 509 10.08 4.61 28.06
C PHE A 509 11.31 3.92 27.44
N ASP A 510 11.37 3.88 26.10
CA ASP A 510 12.50 3.31 25.36
C ASP A 510 13.50 4.42 24.98
N GLU A 511 14.62 4.50 25.71
CA GLU A 511 15.72 5.45 25.48
C GLU A 511 15.29 6.93 25.36
N ALA A 512 14.29 7.34 26.09
CA ALA A 512 13.64 8.66 25.95
C ALA A 512 14.57 9.88 26.21
N THR A 513 15.86 9.71 26.53
CA THR A 513 16.75 10.81 26.89
C THR A 513 18.12 10.80 26.20
N SER A 514 18.42 9.83 25.33
CA SER A 514 19.78 9.58 24.83
C SER A 514 20.37 10.67 23.92
N ALA A 515 19.52 11.41 23.22
CA ALA A 515 19.92 12.39 22.20
C ALA A 515 19.55 13.85 22.56
N LEU A 516 19.30 14.14 23.85
CA LEU A 516 18.78 15.42 24.31
C LEU A 516 19.83 16.26 25.02
N ASP A 517 19.66 17.57 24.93
CA ASP A 517 20.38 18.56 25.77
C ASP A 517 19.97 18.44 27.24
N ASN A 518 20.81 18.93 28.14
CA ASN A 518 20.61 18.79 29.58
C ASN A 518 19.30 19.41 30.07
N GLU A 519 18.88 20.57 29.54
CA GLU A 519 17.65 21.24 29.93
C GLU A 519 16.41 20.40 29.57
N THR A 520 16.36 19.89 28.33
CA THR A 520 15.27 19.01 27.88
C THR A 520 15.24 17.69 28.64
N GLN A 521 16.42 17.13 28.97
CA GLN A 521 16.52 15.94 29.81
C GLN A 521 15.93 16.16 31.20
N THR A 522 16.22 17.28 31.83
CA THR A 522 15.66 17.64 33.14
C THR A 522 14.14 17.73 33.10
N LYS A 523 13.58 18.40 32.10
CA LYS A 523 12.11 18.50 31.91
C LYS A 523 11.43 17.12 31.73
N ILE A 524 12.08 16.18 31.04
CA ILE A 524 11.54 14.81 30.90
C ILE A 524 11.65 14.05 32.22
N GLN A 525 12.76 14.21 32.97
CA GLN A 525 12.91 13.61 34.29
C GLN A 525 11.87 14.13 35.29
N GLU A 526 11.58 15.43 35.27
CA GLU A 526 10.49 16.02 36.02
C GLU A 526 9.13 15.42 35.65
N ALA A 527 8.85 15.30 34.36
CA ALA A 527 7.62 14.67 33.88
C ALA A 527 7.49 13.23 34.41
N ILE A 528 8.56 12.42 34.31
CA ILE A 528 8.57 11.05 34.83
C ILE A 528 8.41 11.01 36.35
N SER A 529 9.08 11.93 37.04
CA SER A 529 9.03 12.03 38.52
C SER A 529 7.62 12.34 39.04
N ASN A 530 6.88 13.19 38.34
CA ASN A 530 5.49 13.55 38.66
C ASN A 530 4.51 12.37 38.49
N LEU A 531 4.91 11.31 37.81
CA LEU A 531 4.08 10.13 37.54
C LEU A 531 4.37 8.93 38.45
N LYS A 532 5.44 9.04 39.29
CA LYS A 532 5.81 7.97 40.20
C LYS A 532 4.71 7.69 41.22
N GLY A 533 4.51 6.41 41.50
CA GLY A 533 3.51 5.93 42.47
C GLY A 533 2.07 5.90 41.93
N GLU A 534 1.80 6.54 40.78
CA GLU A 534 0.50 6.48 40.13
C GLU A 534 0.48 5.49 38.99
N TYR A 535 1.63 5.28 38.34
CA TYR A 535 1.80 4.42 37.16
C TYR A 535 2.90 3.38 37.39
N THR A 536 2.77 2.22 36.76
CA THR A 536 3.89 1.28 36.60
C THR A 536 4.78 1.80 35.48
N ILE A 537 5.99 2.25 35.80
CA ILE A 537 6.90 2.90 34.84
C ILE A 537 8.11 2.02 34.59
N LEU A 538 8.32 1.66 33.30
CA LEU A 538 9.48 0.91 32.86
C LEU A 538 10.35 1.78 31.96
N ILE A 539 11.63 1.91 32.28
CA ILE A 539 12.57 2.79 31.58
C ILE A 539 13.75 1.97 31.08
N ILE A 540 13.95 1.92 29.76
CA ILE A 540 15.22 1.50 29.17
C ILE A 540 16.14 2.71 29.17
N ALA A 541 17.22 2.64 29.92
CA ALA A 541 18.15 3.76 30.05
C ALA A 541 19.49 3.46 29.37
N HIS A 542 19.94 4.40 28.55
CA HIS A 542 21.33 4.52 28.08
C HIS A 542 22.16 5.42 28.99
N ARG A 543 21.51 6.34 29.69
CA ARG A 543 22.13 7.17 30.76
C ARG A 543 21.57 6.72 32.10
N LEU A 544 22.47 6.35 33.00
CA LEU A 544 22.09 5.90 34.34
C LEU A 544 21.41 6.98 35.17
N SER A 545 21.73 8.26 34.90
CA SER A 545 21.06 9.40 35.49
C SER A 545 19.54 9.38 35.40
N THR A 546 18.98 8.71 34.40
CA THR A 546 17.52 8.57 34.19
C THR A 546 16.87 7.57 35.16
N VAL A 547 17.63 6.61 35.67
CA VAL A 547 17.11 5.49 36.50
C VAL A 547 17.70 5.41 37.88
N ILE A 548 18.56 6.38 38.29
CA ILE A 548 19.13 6.43 39.61
C ILE A 548 18.07 6.43 40.73
N ASP A 549 16.96 7.13 40.49
CA ASP A 549 15.83 7.24 41.40
C ASP A 549 14.75 6.16 41.18
N ALA A 550 14.98 5.16 40.35
CA ALA A 550 14.04 4.04 40.16
C ALA A 550 13.96 3.20 41.46
N ASP A 551 12.77 2.66 41.73
CA ASP A 551 12.53 1.77 42.88
C ASP A 551 13.37 0.50 42.77
N LYS A 552 13.58 0.03 41.56
CA LYS A 552 14.37 -1.16 41.24
C LYS A 552 15.04 -1.03 39.88
N ILE A 553 16.26 -1.50 39.76
CA ILE A 553 17.01 -1.53 38.50
C ILE A 553 17.35 -2.99 38.17
N PHE A 554 17.05 -3.40 36.97
CA PHE A 554 17.47 -4.68 36.41
C PHE A 554 18.69 -4.47 35.49
N VAL A 555 19.80 -5.13 35.83
CA VAL A 555 21.01 -5.16 34.98
C VAL A 555 20.89 -6.33 34.03
N ILE A 556 20.72 -6.03 32.73
CA ILE A 556 20.58 -7.04 31.68
C ILE A 556 21.92 -7.22 30.98
N ASN A 557 22.40 -8.44 30.95
CA ASN A 557 23.64 -8.81 30.29
C ASN A 557 23.49 -10.17 29.60
N ASP A 558 23.94 -10.28 28.34
CA ASP A 558 23.85 -11.49 27.51
C ASP A 558 22.47 -12.18 27.53
N GLY A 559 21.40 -11.38 27.49
CA GLY A 559 20.01 -11.87 27.47
C GLY A 559 19.50 -12.42 28.80
N LYS A 560 20.15 -12.10 29.93
CA LYS A 560 19.76 -12.53 31.28
C LYS A 560 19.71 -11.36 32.25
N VAL A 561 18.95 -11.50 33.33
CA VAL A 561 19.02 -10.61 34.47
C VAL A 561 20.27 -10.98 35.29
N GLU A 562 21.32 -10.15 35.20
CA GLU A 562 22.57 -10.37 35.93
C GLU A 562 22.47 -9.96 37.41
N ALA A 563 21.83 -8.82 37.66
CA ALA A 563 21.64 -8.29 38.99
C ALA A 563 20.37 -7.46 39.08
N THR A 564 19.83 -7.35 40.30
CA THR A 564 18.65 -6.54 40.60
C THR A 564 18.85 -5.81 41.94
N GLY A 565 18.45 -4.54 41.97
CA GLY A 565 18.53 -3.78 43.22
C GLY A 565 18.38 -2.26 43.02
N SER A 566 18.56 -1.51 44.08
CA SER A 566 18.65 -0.03 44.01
C SER A 566 20.00 0.39 43.45
N HIS A 567 20.12 1.63 42.96
CA HIS A 567 21.36 2.23 42.51
C HIS A 567 22.52 2.03 43.51
N LYS A 568 22.30 2.36 44.82
CA LYS A 568 23.31 2.22 45.88
C LYS A 568 23.75 0.76 46.09
N MET A 569 22.86 -0.20 45.94
CA MET A 569 23.15 -1.61 46.11
C MET A 569 23.97 -2.13 44.89
N LEU A 570 23.54 -1.78 43.67
CA LEU A 570 24.19 -2.24 42.45
C LEU A 570 25.60 -1.69 42.26
N LEU A 571 25.87 -0.46 42.73
CA LEU A 571 27.22 0.08 42.76
C LEU A 571 28.19 -0.75 43.62
N LYS A 572 27.68 -1.53 44.59
CA LYS A 572 28.50 -2.41 45.44
C LYS A 572 28.55 -3.83 44.95
N THR A 573 27.52 -4.32 44.24
CA THR A 573 27.32 -5.76 43.97
C THR A 573 27.47 -6.16 42.50
N SER A 574 27.24 -5.25 41.53
CA SER A 574 27.30 -5.58 40.11
C SER A 574 28.49 -4.91 39.42
N LYS A 575 29.43 -5.73 38.92
CA LYS A 575 30.58 -5.24 38.16
C LYS A 575 30.14 -4.60 36.81
N THR A 576 29.10 -5.12 36.20
CA THR A 576 28.56 -4.56 34.94
C THR A 576 27.97 -3.17 35.21
N TYR A 577 27.21 -3.00 36.29
CA TYR A 577 26.63 -1.71 36.65
C TYR A 577 27.72 -0.66 37.00
N GLN A 578 28.76 -1.06 37.75
CA GLN A 578 29.91 -0.22 38.07
C GLN A 578 30.59 0.30 36.80
N LYS A 579 30.90 -0.59 35.84
CA LYS A 579 31.52 -0.20 34.58
C LYS A 579 30.67 0.79 33.78
N LEU A 580 29.36 0.59 33.74
CA LEU A 580 28.43 1.52 33.07
C LEU A 580 28.45 2.89 33.76
N TYR A 581 28.45 2.91 35.07
CA TYR A 581 28.47 4.15 35.86
C TYR A 581 29.80 4.92 35.70
N GLU A 582 30.94 4.22 35.77
CA GLU A 582 32.28 4.80 35.56
C GLU A 582 32.43 5.40 34.15
N LYS A 583 31.92 4.71 33.15
CA LYS A 583 31.94 5.21 31.77
C LYS A 583 31.15 6.50 31.61
N GLU A 584 29.93 6.58 32.17
CA GLU A 584 29.09 7.78 32.09
C GLU A 584 29.70 8.95 32.87
N THR A 585 30.29 8.69 34.06
CA THR A 585 30.94 9.71 34.86
C THR A 585 32.18 10.28 34.17
N ASN A 586 32.97 9.44 33.51
CA ASN A 586 34.15 9.88 32.77
C ASN A 586 33.76 10.69 31.50
N GLU A 587 32.70 10.32 30.80
CA GLU A 587 32.19 11.07 29.66
C GLU A 587 31.67 12.45 30.06
N ASN A 588 30.99 12.56 31.21
CA ASN A 588 30.51 13.84 31.73
C ASN A 588 31.67 14.75 32.21
N ASN A 589 32.68 14.19 32.86
CA ASN A 589 33.86 14.94 33.29
C ASN A 589 34.73 15.47 32.13
N ASN A 590 34.77 14.74 31.01
CA ASN A 590 35.46 15.19 29.80
C ASN A 590 34.71 16.31 29.08
N LYS A 591 33.37 16.25 29.01
CA LYS A 591 32.56 17.32 28.41
C LYS A 591 32.65 18.63 29.18
N THR A 592 32.64 18.59 30.52
CA THR A 592 32.84 19.79 31.37
C THR A 592 34.24 20.41 31.23
N LYS A 593 35.25 19.62 30.88
CA LYS A 593 36.60 20.13 30.61
C LYS A 593 36.77 20.77 29.22
N ASP A 594 36.01 20.29 28.24
CA ASP A 594 36.04 20.85 26.87
C ASP A 594 35.15 22.11 26.76
N GLU A 595 34.08 22.23 27.55
CA GLU A 595 33.27 23.45 27.66
C GLU A 595 33.94 24.56 28.49
N ALA A 596 34.97 24.22 29.27
CA ALA A 596 35.77 25.17 30.10
C ALA A 596 37.06 25.65 29.39
N LYS A 597 37.33 25.20 28.16
CA LYS A 597 38.39 25.70 27.29
C LYS A 597 37.82 26.58 26.17
#